data_ef7cc68e464cb7d73f5d0dd90c282608
#
_entry.id   ef7cc68e464cb7d73f5d0dd90c282608
#
_cell.length_a   1.000
_cell.length_b   1.000
_cell.length_c   1.000
_cell.angle_alpha   90.00
_cell.angle_beta   90.00
_cell.angle_gamma   90.00
#
_symmetry.space_group_name_H-M   'P 1'
#
loop_
_entity.id
_entity.type
_entity.pdbx_description
1 polymer ?
#
loop_
_entity_poly.entity_id
_entity_poly.type
_entity_poly.pdbx_seq_one_letter_code
_entity_poly.pdbx_strand_id
1 'polypeptide(L)'
;MSNLNLLLLNNYIFFKLSLRELRGSFNEFKIVITSIFLGVFIISAVGSLSENLKSEINKKRTELIGGKFELSTTYQAFPQNIIEWLKVNGQISQIVELRTMLTSNENSQIKRRLVELKAVDSNWPLIGKAETSPNHSLEELLFDSKGVHGVLIDKSLKKQLDIDIGDFLYLGNIKIKINAVIEKEPDRMLSFATFGSRLLITNKALNESGLIIPGSLVKHKIKFIPSEKKINLYRLSQLIEGTNITIRGIKNSTNNFNNFVEKTSLFISLVGLIALLISGIGISNGVKGYLIKKIKIICTIFDPSYCYIGSFY
;
A
#
# COMPACT_ATOMS: atom_id res chain seq x y z
N MET A 1 52.77 -35.32 33.23
CA MET A 1 51.31 -35.45 32.82
C MET A 1 50.33 -34.88 33.82
N SER A 2 50.73 -34.40 35.00
CA SER A 2 49.83 -33.92 36.06
C SER A 2 49.33 -32.46 35.86
N ASN A 3 50.13 -31.59 35.26
CA ASN A 3 49.80 -30.15 35.14
C ASN A 3 48.71 -29.84 34.08
N LEU A 4 48.58 -30.68 33.03
CA LEU A 4 47.62 -30.48 31.97
C LEU A 4 46.18 -30.83 32.42
N ASN A 5 46.04 -31.89 33.23
CA ASN A 5 44.79 -32.32 33.82
C ASN A 5 44.28 -31.33 34.88
N LEU A 6 45.18 -30.69 35.62
CA LEU A 6 44.82 -29.67 36.58
C LEU A 6 44.29 -28.36 35.93
N LEU A 7 44.89 -27.98 34.80
CA LEU A 7 44.47 -26.83 34.00
C LEU A 7 43.08 -27.06 33.36
N LEU A 8 42.84 -28.25 32.84
CA LEU A 8 41.54 -28.60 32.26
C LEU A 8 40.44 -28.71 33.32
N LEU A 9 40.75 -29.25 34.49
CA LEU A 9 39.80 -29.34 35.61
C LEU A 9 39.46 -27.93 36.16
N ASN A 10 40.43 -27.05 36.23
CA ASN A 10 40.25 -25.66 36.66
C ASN A 10 39.34 -24.88 35.67
N ASN A 11 39.58 -25.02 34.38
CA ASN A 11 38.75 -24.39 33.34
C ASN A 11 37.30 -24.93 33.34
N TYR A 12 37.11 -26.22 33.61
CA TYR A 12 35.77 -26.81 33.71
C TYR A 12 35.01 -26.29 34.93
N ILE A 13 35.68 -26.15 36.08
CA ILE A 13 35.09 -25.60 37.30
C ILE A 13 34.74 -24.12 37.12
N PHE A 14 35.62 -23.32 36.51
CA PHE A 14 35.31 -21.93 36.17
C PHE A 14 34.14 -21.79 35.20
N PHE A 15 34.07 -22.61 34.18
CA PHE A 15 32.95 -22.62 33.24
C PHE A 15 31.62 -22.98 33.94
N LYS A 16 31.62 -23.98 34.81
CA LYS A 16 30.44 -24.40 35.57
C LYS A 16 29.98 -23.34 36.58
N LEU A 17 30.94 -22.67 37.22
CA LEU A 17 30.67 -21.53 38.11
C LEU A 17 30.11 -20.34 37.35
N SER A 18 30.68 -20.01 36.18
CA SER A 18 30.18 -18.93 35.31
C SER A 18 28.77 -19.20 34.83
N LEU A 19 28.43 -20.46 34.45
CA LEU A 19 27.11 -20.82 34.03
C LEU A 19 26.07 -20.73 35.16
N ARG A 20 26.48 -21.08 36.39
CA ARG A 20 25.61 -20.99 37.60
C ARG A 20 25.38 -19.53 37.97
N GLU A 21 26.39 -18.67 37.86
CA GLU A 21 26.29 -17.24 38.09
C GLU A 21 25.40 -16.56 37.04
N LEU A 22 25.54 -16.94 35.76
CA LEU A 22 24.68 -16.47 34.68
C LEU A 22 23.19 -16.82 34.93
N ARG A 23 22.88 -18.02 35.42
CA ARG A 23 21.53 -18.40 35.79
C ARG A 23 20.98 -17.57 36.96
N GLY A 24 21.79 -17.27 37.97
CA GLY A 24 21.40 -16.43 39.12
C GLY A 24 21.14 -14.98 38.75
N SER A 25 21.88 -14.45 37.77
CA SER A 25 21.79 -13.07 37.29
C SER A 25 20.83 -12.89 36.11
N PHE A 26 20.22 -13.96 35.61
CA PHE A 26 19.38 -13.94 34.42
C PHE A 26 18.21 -12.93 34.52
N ASN A 27 17.66 -12.74 35.71
CA ASN A 27 16.60 -11.76 35.93
C ASN A 27 17.05 -10.31 35.74
N GLU A 28 18.30 -9.99 36.00
CA GLU A 28 18.87 -8.66 35.82
C GLU A 28 19.17 -8.37 34.33
N PHE A 29 19.51 -9.41 33.56
CA PHE A 29 19.78 -9.31 32.12
C PHE A 29 18.54 -9.47 31.24
N LYS A 30 17.39 -9.83 31.76
CA LYS A 30 16.15 -9.99 30.99
C LYS A 30 15.81 -8.77 30.15
N ILE A 31 15.89 -7.57 30.73
CA ILE A 31 15.55 -6.31 30.07
C ILE A 31 16.49 -6.07 28.89
N VAL A 32 17.78 -6.33 29.09
CA VAL A 32 18.83 -6.18 28.09
C VAL A 32 18.60 -7.13 26.92
N ILE A 33 18.40 -8.41 27.20
CA ILE A 33 18.15 -9.45 26.19
C ILE A 33 16.87 -9.13 25.41
N THR A 34 15.81 -8.74 26.12
CA THR A 34 14.52 -8.42 25.50
C THR A 34 14.64 -7.19 24.57
N SER A 35 15.38 -6.17 24.98
CA SER A 35 15.55 -4.95 24.15
C SER A 35 16.40 -5.21 22.91
N ILE A 36 17.45 -6.02 23.00
CA ILE A 36 18.24 -6.45 21.82
C ILE A 36 17.38 -7.29 20.89
N PHE A 37 16.66 -8.29 21.44
CA PHE A 37 15.77 -9.15 20.67
C PHE A 37 14.73 -8.32 19.93
N LEU A 38 14.09 -7.37 20.62
CA LEU A 38 13.07 -6.50 20.03
C LEU A 38 13.66 -5.63 18.90
N GLY A 39 14.84 -5.05 19.08
CA GLY A 39 15.50 -4.25 18.03
C GLY A 39 15.82 -5.06 16.78
N VAL A 40 16.44 -6.23 16.95
CA VAL A 40 16.76 -7.14 15.84
C VAL A 40 15.48 -7.67 15.16
N PHE A 41 14.48 -8.02 15.96
CA PHE A 41 13.19 -8.50 15.46
C PHE A 41 12.50 -7.45 14.57
N ILE A 42 12.44 -6.20 15.03
CA ILE A 42 11.83 -5.09 14.24
C ILE A 42 12.54 -4.93 12.90
N ILE A 43 13.88 -4.85 12.89
CA ILE A 43 14.64 -4.67 11.66
C ILE A 43 14.42 -5.84 10.69
N SER A 44 14.49 -7.07 11.18
CA SER A 44 14.30 -8.29 10.36
C SER A 44 12.88 -8.40 9.84
N ALA A 45 11.87 -8.14 10.68
CA ALA A 45 10.46 -8.20 10.29
C ALA A 45 10.12 -7.18 9.19
N VAL A 46 10.62 -5.95 9.32
CA VAL A 46 10.41 -4.89 8.33
C VAL A 46 11.11 -5.19 7.01
N GLY A 47 12.35 -5.68 7.06
CA GLY A 47 13.08 -6.10 5.86
C GLY A 47 12.34 -7.19 5.10
N SER A 48 11.94 -8.26 5.79
CA SER A 48 11.18 -9.36 5.20
C SER A 48 9.82 -8.93 4.66
N LEU A 49 9.07 -8.10 5.40
CA LEU A 49 7.78 -7.57 4.94
C LEU A 49 7.93 -6.69 3.69
N SER A 50 8.94 -5.83 3.65
CA SER A 50 9.24 -4.96 2.51
C SER A 50 9.53 -5.76 1.23
N GLU A 51 10.36 -6.80 1.33
CA GLU A 51 10.68 -7.68 0.19
C GLU A 51 9.47 -8.47 -0.30
N ASN A 52 8.69 -9.03 0.62
CA ASN A 52 7.47 -9.76 0.28
C ASN A 52 6.45 -8.86 -0.42
N LEU A 53 6.22 -7.65 0.09
CA LEU A 53 5.34 -6.67 -0.55
C LEU A 53 5.82 -6.28 -1.95
N LYS A 54 7.13 -6.00 -2.12
CA LYS A 54 7.71 -5.70 -3.45
C LYS A 54 7.54 -6.88 -4.41
N SER A 55 7.76 -8.10 -3.96
CA SER A 55 7.61 -9.32 -4.75
C SER A 55 6.15 -9.52 -5.21
N GLU A 56 5.19 -9.45 -4.29
CA GLU A 56 3.76 -9.63 -4.60
C GLU A 56 3.23 -8.54 -5.56
N ILE A 57 3.63 -7.29 -5.36
CA ILE A 57 3.27 -6.21 -6.27
C ILE A 57 3.89 -6.43 -7.65
N ASN A 58 5.15 -6.88 -7.71
CA ASN A 58 5.81 -7.19 -8.96
C ASN A 58 5.12 -8.33 -9.74
N LYS A 59 4.60 -9.34 -9.06
CA LYS A 59 3.84 -10.43 -9.68
C LYS A 59 2.49 -9.95 -10.23
N LYS A 60 1.80 -9.07 -9.50
CA LYS A 60 0.47 -8.57 -9.85
C LYS A 60 0.46 -7.25 -10.61
N ARG A 61 1.63 -6.76 -11.06
CA ARG A 61 1.79 -5.45 -11.72
C ARG A 61 0.80 -5.20 -12.84
N THR A 62 0.62 -6.18 -13.72
CA THR A 62 -0.20 -6.04 -14.91
C THR A 62 -1.68 -5.94 -14.54
N GLU A 63 -2.12 -6.69 -13.53
CA GLU A 63 -3.47 -6.64 -12.99
C GLU A 63 -3.76 -5.31 -12.26
N LEU A 64 -2.80 -4.84 -11.47
CA LEU A 64 -2.92 -3.59 -10.71
C LEU A 64 -3.02 -2.34 -11.59
N ILE A 65 -2.41 -2.38 -12.78
CA ILE A 65 -2.47 -1.28 -13.76
C ILE A 65 -3.70 -1.43 -14.66
N GLY A 66 -4.24 -2.64 -14.80
CA GLY A 66 -5.30 -2.96 -15.75
C GLY A 66 -4.87 -2.91 -17.21
N GLY A 67 -3.54 -3.00 -17.48
CA GLY A 67 -2.94 -2.94 -18.81
C GLY A 67 -1.43 -3.01 -18.75
N LYS A 68 -0.74 -3.10 -19.90
CA LYS A 68 0.73 -2.97 -19.96
C LYS A 68 1.19 -1.52 -19.94
N PHE A 69 0.38 -0.63 -20.48
CA PHE A 69 0.61 0.82 -20.48
C PHE A 69 -0.67 1.54 -20.09
N GLU A 70 -0.50 2.66 -19.41
CA GLU A 70 -1.54 3.64 -19.12
C GLU A 70 -1.12 4.97 -19.71
N LEU A 71 -1.93 5.51 -20.61
CA LEU A 71 -1.84 6.88 -21.05
C LEU A 71 -2.83 7.71 -20.23
N SER A 72 -2.44 8.89 -19.79
CA SER A 72 -3.33 9.78 -19.05
C SER A 72 -3.15 11.23 -19.47
N THR A 73 -4.26 11.94 -19.58
CA THR A 73 -4.30 13.38 -19.80
C THR A 73 -5.37 14.00 -18.90
N THR A 74 -5.24 15.29 -18.62
CA THR A 74 -6.18 16.03 -17.79
C THR A 74 -6.76 17.19 -18.60
N TYR A 75 -8.04 17.48 -18.40
CA TYR A 75 -8.85 18.51 -19.06
C TYR A 75 -9.24 18.19 -20.52
N GLN A 76 -8.37 17.65 -21.33
CA GLN A 76 -8.61 17.40 -22.76
C GLN A 76 -8.71 15.91 -23.04
N ALA A 77 -9.63 15.52 -23.93
CA ALA A 77 -9.69 14.18 -24.44
C ALA A 77 -8.46 13.85 -25.31
N PHE A 78 -8.20 12.57 -25.49
CA PHE A 78 -7.11 12.13 -26.37
C PHE A 78 -7.39 12.52 -27.82
N PRO A 79 -6.37 12.99 -28.56
CA PRO A 79 -6.47 13.18 -30.01
C PRO A 79 -6.83 11.88 -30.73
N GLN A 80 -7.65 11.99 -31.76
CA GLN A 80 -8.20 10.83 -32.48
C GLN A 80 -7.08 9.98 -33.14
N ASN A 81 -6.04 10.62 -33.67
CA ASN A 81 -4.89 9.95 -34.27
C ASN A 81 -4.16 9.01 -33.28
N ILE A 82 -4.09 9.40 -32.00
CA ILE A 82 -3.48 8.56 -30.96
C ILE A 82 -4.37 7.36 -30.65
N ILE A 83 -5.68 7.58 -30.53
CA ILE A 83 -6.65 6.50 -30.27
C ILE A 83 -6.61 5.46 -31.41
N GLU A 84 -6.61 5.92 -32.65
CA GLU A 84 -6.54 5.06 -33.83
C GLU A 84 -5.24 4.26 -33.89
N TRP A 85 -4.12 4.93 -33.63
CA TRP A 85 -2.82 4.26 -33.58
C TRP A 85 -2.79 3.17 -32.51
N LEU A 86 -3.33 3.45 -31.33
CA LEU A 86 -3.39 2.47 -30.23
C LEU A 86 -4.30 1.29 -30.59
N LYS A 87 -5.48 1.53 -31.22
CA LYS A 87 -6.41 0.47 -31.64
C LYS A 87 -5.79 -0.47 -32.69
N VAL A 88 -5.00 0.08 -33.63
CA VAL A 88 -4.31 -0.74 -34.64
C VAL A 88 -3.21 -1.60 -34.02
N ASN A 89 -2.54 -1.09 -32.98
CA ASN A 89 -1.38 -1.76 -32.37
C ASN A 89 -1.72 -2.63 -31.15
N GLY A 90 -3.00 -2.67 -30.71
CA GLY A 90 -3.38 -3.51 -29.59
C GLY A 90 -4.79 -3.27 -29.07
N GLN A 91 -5.05 -3.83 -27.90
CA GLN A 91 -6.33 -3.64 -27.22
C GLN A 91 -6.27 -2.41 -26.33
N ILE A 92 -7.33 -1.60 -26.36
CA ILE A 92 -7.47 -0.43 -25.52
C ILE A 92 -8.77 -0.46 -24.73
N SER A 93 -8.76 0.19 -23.57
CA SER A 93 -9.96 0.59 -22.83
C SER A 93 -9.84 2.04 -22.42
N GLN A 94 -10.91 2.79 -22.67
CA GLN A 94 -11.01 4.21 -22.40
C GLN A 94 -11.78 4.46 -21.11
N ILE A 95 -11.13 5.15 -20.19
CA ILE A 95 -11.66 5.45 -18.86
C ILE A 95 -11.65 6.95 -18.67
N VAL A 96 -12.74 7.48 -18.10
CA VAL A 96 -12.84 8.88 -17.72
C VAL A 96 -13.11 8.96 -16.22
N GLU A 97 -12.29 9.70 -15.51
CA GLU A 97 -12.43 9.90 -14.07
C GLU A 97 -12.65 11.37 -13.73
N LEU A 98 -13.63 11.63 -12.90
CA LEU A 98 -13.88 12.97 -12.36
C LEU A 98 -14.54 12.87 -10.97
N ARG A 99 -14.53 13.97 -10.25
CA ARG A 99 -15.28 14.10 -8.99
C ARG A 99 -16.54 14.92 -9.23
N THR A 100 -17.66 14.40 -8.72
CA THR A 100 -18.95 15.04 -8.89
C THR A 100 -19.85 14.82 -7.67
N MET A 101 -20.94 15.58 -7.60
CA MET A 101 -21.95 15.40 -6.59
C MET A 101 -23.02 14.43 -7.06
N LEU A 102 -23.24 13.38 -6.29
CA LEU A 102 -24.32 12.44 -6.46
C LEU A 102 -25.49 12.86 -5.54
N THR A 103 -26.70 12.84 -6.09
CA THR A 103 -27.89 13.21 -5.35
C THR A 103 -28.83 12.01 -5.22
N SER A 104 -29.24 11.70 -3.99
CA SER A 104 -30.34 10.77 -3.68
C SER A 104 -31.54 11.61 -3.25
N ASN A 105 -32.70 11.23 -3.75
CA ASN A 105 -33.98 11.85 -3.34
C ASN A 105 -34.87 10.75 -2.76
N GLU A 106 -34.63 10.42 -1.53
CA GLU A 106 -35.36 9.41 -0.78
C GLU A 106 -36.15 10.06 0.35
N ASN A 107 -37.41 9.67 0.53
CA ASN A 107 -38.30 10.11 1.61
C ASN A 107 -38.38 11.65 1.79
N SER A 108 -38.40 12.41 0.69
CA SER A 108 -38.45 13.89 0.70
C SER A 108 -37.18 14.56 1.28
N GLN A 109 -36.14 13.79 1.56
CA GLN A 109 -34.84 14.32 1.96
C GLN A 109 -33.81 14.20 0.82
N ILE A 110 -33.26 15.34 0.41
CA ILE A 110 -32.22 15.40 -0.61
C ILE A 110 -30.86 15.18 0.09
N LYS A 111 -30.29 14.01 -0.08
CA LYS A 111 -28.92 13.74 0.37
C LYS A 111 -27.95 13.92 -0.80
N ARG A 112 -26.86 14.65 -0.58
CA ARG A 112 -25.82 14.87 -1.59
C ARG A 112 -24.47 14.38 -1.07
N ARG A 113 -23.69 13.70 -1.94
CA ARG A 113 -22.34 13.24 -1.60
C ARG A 113 -21.39 13.45 -2.77
N LEU A 114 -20.17 13.87 -2.43
CA LEU A 114 -19.08 13.91 -3.38
C LEU A 114 -18.60 12.49 -3.64
N VAL A 115 -18.61 12.10 -4.91
CA VAL A 115 -18.18 10.77 -5.35
C VAL A 115 -17.07 10.85 -6.39
N GLU A 116 -16.24 9.82 -6.44
CA GLU A 116 -15.35 9.58 -7.55
C GLU A 116 -16.08 8.80 -8.63
N LEU A 117 -16.41 9.48 -9.68
CA LEU A 117 -17.03 8.89 -10.84
C LEU A 117 -15.95 8.33 -11.76
N LYS A 118 -16.13 7.07 -12.15
CA LYS A 118 -15.36 6.40 -13.18
C LYS A 118 -16.29 5.93 -14.27
N ALA A 119 -16.13 6.49 -15.45
CA ALA A 119 -16.82 6.04 -16.64
C ALA A 119 -15.91 5.13 -17.47
N VAL A 120 -16.46 4.01 -17.93
CA VAL A 120 -15.71 2.96 -18.63
C VAL A 120 -16.37 2.63 -19.98
N ASP A 121 -15.57 2.10 -20.90
CA ASP A 121 -16.04 1.51 -22.13
C ASP A 121 -16.36 0.01 -21.97
N SER A 122 -16.87 -0.62 -23.04
CA SER A 122 -17.21 -2.05 -23.06
C SER A 122 -16.00 -2.97 -22.91
N ASN A 123 -14.79 -2.49 -23.16
CA ASN A 123 -13.57 -3.29 -23.07
C ASN A 123 -12.98 -3.30 -21.66
N TRP A 124 -13.51 -2.52 -20.73
CA TRP A 124 -13.04 -2.51 -19.36
C TRP A 124 -13.64 -3.67 -18.55
N PRO A 125 -12.84 -4.35 -17.73
CA PRO A 125 -11.39 -4.21 -17.53
C PRO A 125 -10.59 -5.03 -18.57
N LEU A 126 -9.50 -4.48 -19.12
CA LEU A 126 -8.63 -5.22 -20.05
C LEU A 126 -7.89 -6.38 -19.38
N ILE A 127 -7.55 -6.23 -18.10
CA ILE A 127 -6.85 -7.24 -17.29
C ILE A 127 -7.49 -7.28 -15.92
N GLY A 128 -7.64 -8.49 -15.39
CA GLY A 128 -8.32 -8.73 -14.13
C GLY A 128 -9.82 -8.88 -14.30
N LYS A 129 -10.51 -8.95 -13.17
CA LYS A 129 -11.98 -9.03 -13.12
C LYS A 129 -12.47 -8.09 -12.04
N ALA A 130 -13.55 -7.38 -12.32
CA ALA A 130 -14.30 -6.67 -11.30
C ALA A 130 -15.23 -7.67 -10.61
N GLU A 131 -15.21 -7.69 -9.28
CA GLU A 131 -16.12 -8.52 -8.49
C GLU A 131 -17.27 -7.64 -8.01
N THR A 132 -18.50 -8.09 -8.22
CA THR A 132 -19.74 -7.35 -7.91
C THR A 132 -20.70 -8.21 -7.11
N SER A 133 -21.56 -7.57 -6.34
CA SER A 133 -22.67 -8.22 -5.63
C SER A 133 -23.99 -7.55 -6.04
N PRO A 134 -24.92 -8.26 -6.73
CA PRO A 134 -24.87 -9.63 -7.20
C PRO A 134 -23.81 -9.84 -8.30
N ASN A 135 -23.33 -11.07 -8.45
CA ASN A 135 -22.29 -11.44 -9.41
C ASN A 135 -22.92 -11.70 -10.80
N HIS A 136 -23.06 -10.65 -11.57
CA HIS A 136 -23.51 -10.65 -12.96
C HIS A 136 -22.45 -10.08 -13.88
N SER A 137 -22.61 -10.22 -15.19
CA SER A 137 -21.69 -9.62 -16.15
C SER A 137 -21.74 -8.08 -16.07
N LEU A 138 -20.59 -7.43 -16.24
CA LEU A 138 -20.53 -5.96 -16.23
C LEU A 138 -21.41 -5.36 -17.34
N GLU A 139 -21.52 -6.04 -18.47
CA GLU A 139 -22.38 -5.61 -19.57
C GLU A 139 -23.84 -5.57 -19.15
N GLU A 140 -24.35 -6.58 -18.43
CA GLU A 140 -25.71 -6.61 -17.91
C GLU A 140 -25.94 -5.56 -16.82
N LEU A 141 -24.98 -5.40 -15.92
CA LEU A 141 -25.08 -4.49 -14.78
C LEU A 141 -25.01 -3.01 -15.17
N LEU A 142 -24.21 -2.69 -16.19
CA LEU A 142 -24.05 -1.33 -16.72
C LEU A 142 -24.98 -1.03 -17.90
N PHE A 143 -25.77 -2.03 -18.32
CA PHE A 143 -26.66 -1.88 -19.47
C PHE A 143 -27.79 -0.88 -19.18
N ASP A 144 -28.13 -0.16 -20.24
CA ASP A 144 -29.22 0.80 -20.25
C ASP A 144 -30.56 0.07 -20.38
N SER A 145 -31.39 0.06 -19.34
CA SER A 145 -32.72 -0.54 -19.35
C SER A 145 -33.79 0.54 -19.36
N LYS A 146 -34.57 0.60 -20.45
CA LYS A 146 -35.69 1.55 -20.62
C LYS A 146 -35.28 3.05 -20.47
N GLY A 147 -34.12 3.41 -20.97
CA GLY A 147 -33.62 4.81 -20.88
C GLY A 147 -33.06 5.22 -19.52
N VAL A 148 -32.82 4.26 -18.62
CA VAL A 148 -32.17 4.50 -17.34
C VAL A 148 -30.85 3.74 -17.29
N HIS A 149 -29.75 4.46 -17.07
CA HIS A 149 -28.43 3.89 -17.01
C HIS A 149 -28.20 3.09 -15.73
N GLY A 150 -27.72 1.85 -15.87
CA GLY A 150 -27.27 1.02 -14.77
C GLY A 150 -25.93 1.53 -14.22
N VAL A 151 -25.78 1.54 -12.89
CA VAL A 151 -24.54 1.97 -12.24
C VAL A 151 -24.16 1.01 -11.14
N LEU A 152 -22.84 1.00 -10.83
CA LEU A 152 -22.29 0.26 -9.72
C LEU A 152 -21.75 1.23 -8.68
N ILE A 153 -21.99 0.93 -7.42
CA ILE A 153 -21.57 1.77 -6.29
C ILE A 153 -20.62 1.01 -5.37
N ASP A 154 -19.81 1.75 -4.63
CA ASP A 154 -18.96 1.22 -3.57
C ASP A 154 -19.80 0.92 -2.30
N LYS A 155 -19.38 -0.07 -1.49
CA LYS A 155 -19.97 -0.39 -0.18
C LYS A 155 -20.05 0.82 0.76
N SER A 156 -19.06 1.72 0.69
CA SER A 156 -19.04 2.92 1.53
C SER A 156 -20.16 3.90 1.12
N LEU A 157 -20.43 4.04 -0.17
CA LEU A 157 -21.49 4.90 -0.69
C LEU A 157 -22.87 4.40 -0.31
N LYS A 158 -23.08 3.07 -0.41
CA LYS A 158 -24.31 2.42 0.06
C LYS A 158 -24.63 2.77 1.50
N LYS A 159 -23.63 2.65 2.40
CA LYS A 159 -23.81 2.97 3.82
C LYS A 159 -24.00 4.47 4.09
N GLN A 160 -23.29 5.35 3.37
CA GLN A 160 -23.32 6.80 3.62
C GLN A 160 -24.62 7.47 3.17
N LEU A 161 -25.22 6.96 2.11
CA LEU A 161 -26.49 7.49 1.57
C LEU A 161 -27.72 6.71 2.05
N ASP A 162 -27.50 5.53 2.66
CA ASP A 162 -28.56 4.62 3.09
C ASP A 162 -29.43 4.16 1.91
N ILE A 163 -28.77 3.67 0.85
CA ILE A 163 -29.38 3.29 -0.43
C ILE A 163 -29.15 1.80 -0.71
N ASP A 164 -30.08 1.20 -1.43
CA ASP A 164 -30.05 -0.20 -1.81
C ASP A 164 -29.97 -0.44 -3.31
N ILE A 165 -29.68 -1.69 -3.68
CA ILE A 165 -29.73 -2.12 -5.08
C ILE A 165 -31.16 -2.00 -5.59
N GLY A 166 -31.33 -1.36 -6.72
CA GLY A 166 -32.63 -1.05 -7.33
C GLY A 166 -33.05 0.40 -7.16
N ASP A 167 -32.44 1.14 -6.24
CA ASP A 167 -32.76 2.55 -6.01
C ASP A 167 -32.27 3.44 -7.15
N PHE A 168 -32.87 4.62 -7.23
CA PHE A 168 -32.58 5.62 -8.25
C PHE A 168 -31.80 6.78 -7.64
N LEU A 169 -30.80 7.24 -8.37
CA LEU A 169 -30.00 8.41 -8.03
C LEU A 169 -30.01 9.40 -9.19
N TYR A 170 -29.59 10.63 -8.89
CA TYR A 170 -29.44 11.68 -9.89
C TYR A 170 -27.97 12.07 -10.03
N LEU A 171 -27.48 12.05 -11.27
CA LEU A 171 -26.12 12.35 -11.65
C LEU A 171 -26.12 13.42 -12.76
N GLY A 172 -25.80 14.66 -12.41
CA GLY A 172 -25.99 15.76 -13.36
C GLY A 172 -27.45 15.81 -13.84
N ASN A 173 -27.66 15.69 -15.13
CA ASN A 173 -28.98 15.78 -15.79
C ASN A 173 -29.69 14.44 -15.96
N ILE A 174 -29.07 13.31 -15.56
CA ILE A 174 -29.62 11.97 -15.78
C ILE A 174 -30.04 11.31 -14.48
N LYS A 175 -31.07 10.44 -14.63
CA LYS A 175 -31.47 9.49 -13.60
C LYS A 175 -30.75 8.16 -13.84
N ILE A 176 -30.17 7.59 -12.78
CA ILE A 176 -29.40 6.35 -12.82
C ILE A 176 -29.98 5.36 -11.83
N LYS A 177 -29.83 4.06 -12.10
CA LYS A 177 -30.29 2.97 -11.25
C LYS A 177 -29.13 2.17 -10.71
N ILE A 178 -29.13 1.89 -9.41
CA ILE A 178 -28.14 1.04 -8.77
C ILE A 178 -28.43 -0.43 -9.14
N ASN A 179 -27.54 -1.07 -9.88
CA ASN A 179 -27.69 -2.47 -10.26
C ASN A 179 -26.84 -3.42 -9.42
N ALA A 180 -25.70 -2.97 -8.89
CA ALA A 180 -24.87 -3.79 -8.01
C ALA A 180 -23.90 -2.94 -7.17
N VAL A 181 -23.28 -3.62 -6.19
CA VAL A 181 -22.19 -3.08 -5.38
C VAL A 181 -20.86 -3.64 -5.87
N ILE A 182 -19.84 -2.80 -6.02
CA ILE A 182 -18.49 -3.21 -6.38
C ILE A 182 -17.80 -3.74 -5.12
N GLU A 183 -17.36 -4.99 -5.17
CA GLU A 183 -16.58 -5.65 -4.13
C GLU A 183 -15.09 -5.45 -4.36
N LYS A 184 -14.65 -5.62 -5.61
CA LYS A 184 -13.25 -5.49 -5.99
C LYS A 184 -13.12 -4.90 -7.40
N GLU A 185 -12.29 -3.89 -7.51
CA GLU A 185 -11.96 -3.22 -8.76
C GLU A 185 -10.48 -3.46 -9.09
N PRO A 186 -10.14 -4.02 -10.28
CA PRO A 186 -8.77 -4.48 -10.56
C PRO A 186 -7.72 -3.37 -10.57
N ASP A 187 -8.05 -2.17 -11.03
CA ASP A 187 -7.11 -1.06 -11.19
C ASP A 187 -7.21 0.03 -10.09
N ARG A 188 -7.91 -0.25 -8.98
CA ARG A 188 -8.09 0.70 -7.86
C ARG A 188 -6.88 0.79 -6.94
N MET A 189 -6.13 -0.30 -6.77
CA MET A 189 -5.07 -0.40 -5.74
C MET A 189 -3.91 0.59 -5.90
N LEU A 190 -3.67 1.12 -7.08
CA LEU A 190 -2.59 2.10 -7.30
C LEU A 190 -3.00 3.55 -7.03
N SER A 191 -4.25 3.79 -6.71
CA SER A 191 -4.80 5.12 -6.41
C SER A 191 -4.91 5.34 -4.90
N PHE A 192 -3.79 5.24 -4.17
CA PHE A 192 -3.75 5.48 -2.72
C PHE A 192 -4.20 6.91 -2.30
N ALA A 193 -4.33 7.82 -3.24
CA ALA A 193 -4.68 9.21 -2.97
C ALA A 193 -6.20 9.48 -2.98
N THR A 194 -7.03 8.49 -3.29
CA THR A 194 -8.45 8.69 -3.53
C THR A 194 -9.29 7.95 -2.51
N PHE A 195 -9.56 8.61 -1.38
CA PHE A 195 -10.45 8.13 -0.31
C PHE A 195 -11.94 8.47 -0.55
N GLY A 196 -12.35 8.67 -1.83
CA GLY A 196 -13.73 8.95 -2.18
C GLY A 196 -14.56 7.69 -2.41
N SER A 197 -15.86 7.76 -2.13
CA SER A 197 -16.81 6.71 -2.52
C SER A 197 -16.89 6.63 -4.04
N ARG A 198 -16.81 5.41 -4.59
CA ARG A 198 -16.74 5.17 -6.04
C ARG A 198 -18.12 4.98 -6.66
N LEU A 199 -18.31 5.60 -7.82
CA LEU A 199 -19.44 5.35 -8.72
C LEU A 199 -18.90 4.94 -10.08
N LEU A 200 -19.28 3.77 -10.58
CA LEU A 200 -18.92 3.26 -11.90
C LEU A 200 -20.11 3.34 -12.84
N ILE A 201 -19.89 3.95 -14.00
CA ILE A 201 -20.89 4.14 -15.06
C ILE A 201 -20.28 3.83 -16.43
N THR A 202 -21.11 3.83 -17.48
CA THR A 202 -20.62 3.78 -18.86
C THR A 202 -20.20 5.16 -19.36
N ASN A 203 -19.30 5.19 -20.36
CA ASN A 203 -18.95 6.44 -21.05
C ASN A 203 -20.17 7.10 -21.72
N LYS A 204 -21.16 6.30 -22.16
CA LYS A 204 -22.43 6.80 -22.70
C LYS A 204 -23.20 7.59 -21.64
N ALA A 205 -23.40 7.01 -20.45
CA ALA A 205 -24.08 7.67 -19.34
C ALA A 205 -23.38 8.96 -18.92
N LEU A 206 -22.03 8.98 -18.91
CA LEU A 206 -21.26 10.20 -18.62
C LEU A 206 -21.52 11.30 -19.64
N ASN A 207 -21.54 11.00 -20.94
CA ASN A 207 -21.81 11.99 -21.96
C ASN A 207 -23.22 12.59 -21.84
N GLU A 208 -24.21 11.76 -21.53
CA GLU A 208 -25.58 12.21 -21.33
C GLU A 208 -25.81 12.98 -20.02
N SER A 209 -24.96 12.80 -19.03
CA SER A 209 -25.05 13.45 -17.71
C SER A 209 -24.81 14.95 -17.72
N GLY A 210 -24.18 15.49 -18.77
CA GLY A 210 -23.81 16.89 -18.86
C GLY A 210 -22.73 17.35 -17.87
N LEU A 211 -21.97 16.42 -17.25
CA LEU A 211 -20.96 16.74 -16.24
C LEU A 211 -19.64 17.25 -16.84
N ILE A 212 -19.37 16.93 -18.10
CA ILE A 212 -18.17 17.40 -18.82
C ILE A 212 -18.47 18.78 -19.40
N ILE A 213 -18.08 19.82 -18.68
CA ILE A 213 -18.19 21.21 -19.11
C ILE A 213 -16.79 21.84 -19.25
N PRO A 214 -16.60 22.89 -20.05
CA PRO A 214 -15.34 23.59 -20.12
C PRO A 214 -14.83 24.01 -18.75
N GLY A 215 -13.57 23.65 -18.44
CA GLY A 215 -12.97 23.90 -17.12
C GLY A 215 -13.17 22.78 -16.09
N SER A 216 -13.94 21.74 -16.38
CA SER A 216 -14.05 20.57 -15.49
C SER A 216 -12.71 19.85 -15.36
N LEU A 217 -12.35 19.50 -14.13
CA LEU A 217 -11.17 18.64 -13.86
C LEU A 217 -11.49 17.19 -14.20
N VAL A 218 -11.39 16.88 -15.47
CA VAL A 218 -11.64 15.53 -16.01
C VAL A 218 -10.31 14.89 -16.36
N LYS A 219 -10.12 13.66 -15.88
CA LYS A 219 -8.94 12.86 -16.18
C LYS A 219 -9.30 11.75 -17.15
N HIS A 220 -8.76 11.82 -18.34
CA HIS A 220 -8.90 10.79 -19.35
C HIS A 220 -7.76 9.81 -19.25
N LYS A 221 -8.06 8.51 -19.29
CA LYS A 221 -7.08 7.43 -19.26
C LYS A 221 -7.35 6.45 -20.39
N ILE A 222 -6.30 5.94 -20.99
CA ILE A 222 -6.36 4.80 -21.91
C ILE A 222 -5.49 3.70 -21.34
N LYS A 223 -6.10 2.56 -21.04
CA LYS A 223 -5.36 1.33 -20.75
C LYS A 223 -5.03 0.66 -22.07
N PHE A 224 -3.81 0.17 -22.21
CA PHE A 224 -3.34 -0.36 -23.47
C PHE A 224 -2.56 -1.65 -23.28
N ILE A 225 -2.90 -2.66 -24.07
CA ILE A 225 -2.19 -3.94 -24.19
C ILE A 225 -1.76 -4.10 -25.64
N PRO A 226 -0.46 -3.99 -25.94
CA PRO A 226 0.05 -4.18 -27.28
C PRO A 226 -0.16 -5.63 -27.77
N SER A 227 -0.52 -5.78 -29.03
CA SER A 227 -0.63 -7.08 -29.71
C SER A 227 0.73 -7.75 -29.89
N GLU A 228 1.77 -6.97 -30.17
CA GLU A 228 3.13 -7.45 -30.31
C GLU A 228 3.98 -7.23 -29.04
N LYS A 229 4.93 -8.16 -28.82
CA LYS A 229 5.87 -8.05 -27.68
C LYS A 229 6.81 -6.81 -27.77
N LYS A 230 7.11 -6.32 -28.99
CA LYS A 230 7.94 -5.16 -29.25
C LYS A 230 7.14 -4.10 -29.96
N ILE A 231 6.51 -3.22 -29.21
CA ILE A 231 5.93 -1.98 -29.77
C ILE A 231 7.02 -0.95 -29.98
N ASN A 232 6.89 -0.17 -31.05
CA ASN A 232 7.75 0.97 -31.28
C ASN A 232 7.32 2.15 -30.37
N LEU A 233 7.78 2.09 -29.10
CA LEU A 233 7.53 3.15 -28.12
C LEU A 233 8.08 4.50 -28.55
N TYR A 234 9.08 4.53 -29.40
CA TYR A 234 9.64 5.76 -29.96
C TYR A 234 8.61 6.48 -30.83
N ARG A 235 7.88 5.74 -31.68
CA ARG A 235 6.80 6.35 -32.49
C ARG A 235 5.65 6.86 -31.63
N LEU A 236 5.32 6.15 -30.56
CA LEU A 236 4.33 6.62 -29.60
C LEU A 236 4.80 7.88 -28.87
N SER A 237 6.07 7.97 -28.47
CA SER A 237 6.60 9.17 -27.85
C SER A 237 6.60 10.39 -28.78
N GLN A 238 6.87 10.20 -30.07
CA GLN A 238 6.75 11.27 -31.07
C GLN A 238 5.30 11.76 -31.24
N LEU A 239 4.31 10.85 -31.24
CA LEU A 239 2.90 11.20 -31.38
C LEU A 239 2.35 12.01 -30.20
N ILE A 240 2.94 11.88 -29.03
CA ILE A 240 2.52 12.61 -27.82
C ILE A 240 3.40 13.83 -27.53
N GLU A 241 4.48 14.03 -28.30
CA GLU A 241 5.36 15.19 -28.16
C GLU A 241 4.57 16.49 -28.35
N GLY A 242 4.74 17.45 -27.46
CA GLY A 242 3.95 18.67 -27.41
C GLY A 242 2.53 18.55 -26.87
N THR A 243 2.13 17.38 -26.38
CA THR A 243 0.83 17.18 -25.71
C THR A 243 1.00 17.00 -24.19
N ASN A 244 -0.08 17.23 -23.43
CA ASN A 244 -0.09 16.99 -21.98
C ASN A 244 -0.35 15.51 -21.62
N ILE A 245 -0.02 14.58 -22.51
CA ILE A 245 -0.24 13.16 -22.32
C ILE A 245 0.94 12.53 -21.60
N THR A 246 0.66 11.87 -20.49
CA THR A 246 1.66 11.12 -19.72
C THR A 246 1.52 9.64 -20.00
N ILE A 247 2.61 8.97 -20.37
CA ILE A 247 2.66 7.51 -20.49
C ILE A 247 3.26 6.90 -19.23
N ARG A 248 2.55 5.95 -18.67
CA ARG A 248 3.04 5.11 -17.57
C ARG A 248 3.10 3.66 -18.03
N GLY A 249 4.28 3.11 -18.12
CA GLY A 249 4.48 1.67 -18.32
C GLY A 249 4.47 0.92 -16.98
N ILE A 250 4.43 -0.40 -17.05
CA ILE A 250 4.47 -1.28 -15.87
C ILE A 250 5.62 -0.92 -14.91
N LYS A 251 6.80 -0.57 -15.44
CA LYS A 251 7.96 -0.20 -14.61
C LYS A 251 7.76 1.12 -13.85
N ASN A 252 7.11 2.10 -14.46
CA ASN A 252 6.98 3.45 -13.88
C ASN A 252 5.77 3.59 -12.94
N SER A 253 4.72 2.82 -13.15
CA SER A 253 3.51 2.90 -12.31
C SER A 253 3.72 2.38 -10.90
N THR A 254 4.65 1.42 -10.73
CA THR A 254 5.02 0.88 -9.42
C THR A 254 6.11 1.68 -8.71
N ASN A 255 6.76 2.63 -9.40
CA ASN A 255 7.84 3.41 -8.80
C ASN A 255 7.36 4.23 -7.60
N ASN A 256 6.21 4.88 -7.68
CA ASN A 256 5.67 5.67 -6.55
C ASN A 256 5.39 4.80 -5.33
N PHE A 257 4.84 3.60 -5.55
CA PHE A 257 4.58 2.65 -4.47
C PHE A 257 5.89 2.05 -3.93
N ASN A 258 6.79 1.64 -4.82
CA ASN A 258 8.11 1.15 -4.41
C ASN A 258 8.87 2.22 -3.61
N ASN A 259 8.85 3.47 -4.06
CA ASN A 259 9.46 4.59 -3.33
C ASN A 259 8.79 4.81 -1.96
N PHE A 260 7.47 4.66 -1.86
CA PHE A 260 6.75 4.73 -0.59
C PHE A 260 7.19 3.59 0.35
N VAL A 261 7.19 2.35 -0.12
CA VAL A 261 7.64 1.17 0.64
C VAL A 261 9.10 1.33 1.06
N GLU A 262 9.95 1.82 0.17
CA GLU A 262 11.38 2.03 0.45
C GLU A 262 11.60 3.11 1.51
N LYS A 263 10.95 4.27 1.37
CA LYS A 263 11.03 5.35 2.39
C LYS A 263 10.49 4.90 3.74
N THR A 264 9.37 4.18 3.75
CA THR A 264 8.80 3.63 4.98
C THR A 264 9.74 2.61 5.63
N SER A 265 10.33 1.71 4.83
CA SER A 265 11.32 0.73 5.28
C SER A 265 12.56 1.41 5.88
N LEU A 266 13.10 2.46 5.23
CA LEU A 266 14.21 3.25 5.76
C LEU A 266 13.84 3.92 7.10
N PHE A 267 12.65 4.50 7.18
CA PHE A 267 12.19 5.14 8.42
C PHE A 267 12.08 4.16 9.58
N ILE A 268 11.49 2.98 9.35
CA ILE A 268 11.35 1.96 10.40
C ILE A 268 12.72 1.34 10.75
N SER A 269 13.62 1.19 9.76
CA SER A 269 15.00 0.75 10.02
C SER A 269 15.75 1.75 10.92
N LEU A 270 15.52 3.04 10.73
CA LEU A 270 16.08 4.08 11.59
C LEU A 270 15.56 3.95 13.04
N VAL A 271 14.26 3.73 13.21
CA VAL A 271 13.64 3.47 14.52
C VAL A 271 14.27 2.23 15.18
N GLY A 272 14.47 1.15 14.39
CA GLY A 272 15.16 -0.06 14.86
C GLY A 272 16.60 0.22 15.32
N LEU A 273 17.35 1.06 14.58
CA LEU A 273 18.69 1.47 14.96
C LEU A 273 18.71 2.25 16.28
N ILE A 274 17.77 3.18 16.45
CA ILE A 274 17.63 3.95 17.70
C ILE A 274 17.30 3.00 18.86
N ALA A 275 16.43 2.04 18.66
CA ALA A 275 16.11 1.03 19.67
C ALA A 275 17.35 0.20 20.08
N LEU A 276 18.24 -0.15 19.12
CA LEU A 276 19.50 -0.82 19.41
C LEU A 276 20.47 0.07 20.21
N LEU A 277 20.54 1.37 19.91
CA LEU A 277 21.37 2.31 20.68
C LEU A 277 20.88 2.43 22.12
N ILE A 278 19.56 2.55 22.33
CA ILE A 278 18.97 2.57 23.68
C ILE A 278 19.27 1.27 24.43
N SER A 279 19.18 0.14 23.71
CA SER A 279 19.57 -1.16 24.27
C SER A 279 21.02 -1.21 24.68
N GLY A 280 21.94 -0.60 23.92
CA GLY A 280 23.36 -0.48 24.26
C GLY A 280 23.59 0.27 25.58
N ILE A 281 22.86 1.36 25.78
CA ILE A 281 22.90 2.11 27.05
C ILE A 281 22.34 1.26 28.19
N GLY A 282 21.26 0.53 27.95
CA GLY A 282 20.69 -0.41 28.93
C GLY A 282 21.67 -1.50 29.34
N ILE A 283 22.42 -2.07 28.37
CA ILE A 283 23.48 -3.04 28.63
C ILE A 283 24.56 -2.43 29.52
N SER A 284 25.05 -1.24 29.18
CA SER A 284 26.08 -0.56 29.93
C SER A 284 25.67 -0.35 31.39
N ASN A 285 24.46 0.13 31.61
CA ASN A 285 23.91 0.34 32.96
C ASN A 285 23.69 -0.96 33.74
N GLY A 286 23.18 -2.01 33.03
CA GLY A 286 23.01 -3.33 33.65
C GLY A 286 24.32 -3.96 34.10
N VAL A 287 25.34 -3.90 33.22
CA VAL A 287 26.71 -4.40 33.57
C VAL A 287 27.31 -3.63 34.71
N LYS A 288 27.23 -2.27 34.70
CA LYS A 288 27.69 -1.46 35.83
C LYS A 288 27.02 -1.84 37.15
N GLY A 289 25.70 -1.95 37.15
CA GLY A 289 24.93 -2.35 38.35
C GLY A 289 25.33 -3.73 38.88
N TYR A 290 25.54 -4.68 37.97
CA TYR A 290 26.02 -6.02 38.31
C TYR A 290 27.45 -5.99 38.92
N LEU A 291 28.38 -5.27 38.29
CA LEU A 291 29.74 -5.17 38.78
C LEU A 291 29.80 -4.51 40.17
N ILE A 292 29.03 -3.43 40.39
CA ILE A 292 28.98 -2.76 41.71
C ILE A 292 28.48 -3.74 42.79
N LYS A 293 27.45 -4.54 42.52
CA LYS A 293 27.00 -5.55 43.48
C LYS A 293 28.05 -6.62 43.76
N LYS A 294 28.77 -7.09 42.72
CA LYS A 294 29.82 -8.10 42.86
C LYS A 294 31.03 -7.57 43.59
N ILE A 295 31.48 -6.33 43.32
CA ILE A 295 32.55 -5.68 44.04
C ILE A 295 32.20 -5.58 45.53
N LYS A 296 30.96 -5.16 45.88
CA LYS A 296 30.55 -5.14 47.28
C LYS A 296 30.65 -6.50 47.97
N ILE A 297 30.23 -7.57 47.31
CA ILE A 297 30.31 -8.93 47.86
C ILE A 297 31.77 -9.38 48.01
N ILE A 298 32.61 -9.10 47.02
CA ILE A 298 34.03 -9.44 47.04
C ILE A 298 34.74 -8.67 48.14
N CYS A 299 34.51 -7.36 48.30
CA CYS A 299 35.06 -6.53 49.36
C CYS A 299 34.64 -7.03 50.76
N THR A 300 33.42 -7.48 50.91
CA THR A 300 32.91 -8.01 52.22
C THR A 300 33.57 -9.32 52.59
N ILE A 301 33.99 -10.13 51.60
CA ILE A 301 34.63 -11.43 51.85
C ILE A 301 36.13 -11.36 52.06
N PHE A 302 36.81 -10.44 51.35
CA PHE A 302 38.29 -10.41 51.31
C PHE A 302 38.96 -9.39 52.22
N ASP A 303 38.44 -8.18 52.36
CA ASP A 303 38.93 -7.18 53.29
C ASP A 303 38.04 -5.92 53.32
N PRO A 304 37.50 -5.50 54.50
CA PRO A 304 36.67 -4.29 54.60
C PRO A 304 37.40 -2.99 54.29
N SER A 305 38.72 -2.97 54.34
CA SER A 305 39.54 -1.77 54.11
C SER A 305 39.60 -1.31 52.64
N TYR A 306 39.34 -2.21 51.68
CA TYR A 306 39.28 -1.89 50.24
C TYR A 306 37.95 -1.35 49.77
N CYS A 307 36.91 -1.37 50.60
CA CYS A 307 35.56 -0.94 50.25
C CYS A 307 35.42 0.59 50.12
N TYR A 308 36.37 1.37 50.60
CA TYR A 308 36.32 2.83 50.55
C TYR A 308 36.73 3.46 49.22
N ILE A 309 37.37 2.68 48.30
CA ILE A 309 37.85 3.21 47.02
C ILE A 309 36.74 3.23 45.94
N GLY A 310 35.66 2.46 46.10
CA GLY A 310 34.57 2.34 45.13
C GLY A 310 33.45 3.39 45.27
N SER A 311 33.52 4.32 46.17
CA SER A 311 32.47 5.33 46.45
C SER A 311 32.65 6.66 45.71
N PHE A 312 33.62 6.77 44.81
CA PHE A 312 33.96 8.03 44.11
C PHE A 312 33.85 7.98 42.57
N TYR A 313 33.08 7.07 41.99
CA TYR A 313 32.77 7.19 40.56
C TYR A 313 31.28 6.92 40.27
#